data_73f8992340de774275c21ca5d3c6c3ef
#
_entry.id   73f8992340de774275c21ca5d3c6c3ef
#
_cell.length_a   1.000
_cell.length_b   1.000
_cell.length_c   1.000
_cell.angle_alpha   90.00
_cell.angle_beta   90.00
_cell.angle_gamma   90.00
#
_symmetry.space_group_name_H-M   'P 1'
#
loop_
_entity.id
_entity.type
_entity.pdbx_description
1 polymer ?
#
loop_
_entity_poly.entity_id
_entity_poly.type
_entity_poly.pdbx_seq_one_letter_code
_entity_poly.pdbx_strand_id
1 'polypeptide(L)'
;MKNIKLISWNVNGIRAIAKKGFHDWINKENPDILCLQETKAWKEQLDDSLINIDEYTSYFSEASRKGYSGTAIYTKEKPIEIKYGIGKEEFDSEGRFVIAKYPEFILFNIYFPNGKAREERLKYKMNFYEAFQNYVVDLKNKGKNIIICGDVNTAHKEIDLARPKPNSKVSGFLPLEREWIDRFLAAGFIDTLRMFNNKPEIYTWWDMISRARERNVGWRIDYFFISESLRKNITNAYTLPNVMGSDHCPIGIEIKI
;
A
#
# COMPACT_ATOMS: atom_id res chain seq x y z
N MET A 1 22.52 12.31 -7.58
CA MET A 1 21.25 11.91 -6.94
C MET A 1 20.29 11.46 -8.02
N LYS A 2 19.77 10.25 -7.91
CA LYS A 2 18.79 9.67 -8.85
C LYS A 2 17.39 10.04 -8.38
N ASN A 3 16.51 10.44 -9.31
CA ASN A 3 15.09 10.61 -9.02
C ASN A 3 14.39 9.28 -9.25
N ILE A 4 13.64 8.78 -8.28
CA ILE A 4 12.94 7.50 -8.32
C ILE A 4 11.45 7.75 -8.13
N LYS A 5 10.63 7.23 -9.05
CA LYS A 5 9.18 7.25 -9.01
C LYS A 5 8.66 5.92 -8.48
N LEU A 6 8.00 5.96 -7.31
CA LEU A 6 7.34 4.79 -6.72
C LEU A 6 5.82 4.97 -6.84
N ILE A 7 5.13 3.92 -7.27
CA ILE A 7 3.66 3.87 -7.30
C ILE A 7 3.17 2.67 -6.50
N SER A 8 2.09 2.84 -5.76
CA SER A 8 1.38 1.79 -5.03
C SER A 8 -0.07 1.75 -5.47
N TRP A 9 -0.61 0.55 -5.72
CA TRP A 9 -1.98 0.36 -6.17
C TRP A 9 -2.59 -0.96 -5.68
N ASN A 10 -3.66 -0.88 -4.91
CA ASN A 10 -4.52 -2.03 -4.67
C ASN A 10 -5.34 -2.28 -5.95
N VAL A 11 -5.06 -3.36 -6.65
CA VAL A 11 -5.65 -3.67 -7.97
C VAL A 11 -6.92 -4.51 -7.89
N ASN A 12 -7.29 -4.97 -6.70
CA ASN A 12 -8.47 -5.80 -6.48
C ASN A 12 -8.56 -6.99 -7.47
N GLY A 13 -7.41 -7.62 -7.73
CA GLY A 13 -7.23 -8.75 -8.64
C GLY A 13 -6.43 -8.42 -9.89
N ILE A 14 -5.18 -8.90 -9.94
CA ILE A 14 -4.24 -8.58 -11.04
C ILE A 14 -4.74 -9.06 -12.39
N ARG A 15 -5.39 -10.24 -12.48
CA ARG A 15 -5.98 -10.76 -13.71
C ARG A 15 -7.17 -9.94 -14.19
N ALA A 16 -7.91 -9.32 -13.27
CA ALA A 16 -9.04 -8.46 -13.59
C ALA A 16 -8.57 -7.10 -14.13
N ILE A 17 -7.56 -6.51 -13.50
CA ILE A 17 -7.01 -5.21 -13.92
C ILE A 17 -6.25 -5.32 -15.24
N ALA A 18 -5.61 -6.46 -15.52
CA ALA A 18 -4.94 -6.72 -16.80
C ALA A 18 -5.88 -6.52 -18.00
N LYS A 19 -7.13 -6.99 -17.87
CA LYS A 19 -8.18 -6.85 -18.92
C LYS A 19 -8.72 -5.41 -19.06
N LYS A 20 -8.28 -4.49 -18.22
CA LYS A 20 -8.76 -3.11 -18.14
C LYS A 20 -7.66 -2.08 -18.44
N GLY A 21 -6.62 -2.48 -19.20
CA GLY A 21 -5.58 -1.58 -19.67
C GLY A 21 -4.40 -1.40 -18.72
N PHE A 22 -4.14 -2.35 -17.82
CA PHE A 22 -3.01 -2.29 -16.89
C PHE A 22 -1.66 -2.15 -17.59
N HIS A 23 -1.43 -2.90 -18.69
CA HIS A 23 -0.18 -2.84 -19.45
C HIS A 23 0.05 -1.46 -20.09
N ASP A 24 -0.97 -0.89 -20.72
CA ASP A 24 -0.88 0.45 -21.31
C ASP A 24 -0.63 1.50 -20.23
N TRP A 25 -1.27 1.33 -19.08
CA TRP A 25 -1.13 2.23 -17.95
C TRP A 25 0.29 2.19 -17.35
N ILE A 26 0.85 1.00 -17.08
CA ILE A 26 2.21 0.88 -16.51
C ILE A 26 3.27 1.41 -17.49
N ASN A 27 3.11 1.14 -18.78
CA ASN A 27 4.01 1.66 -19.81
C ASN A 27 3.97 3.20 -19.90
N LYS A 28 2.78 3.79 -19.78
CA LYS A 28 2.59 5.24 -19.80
C LYS A 28 3.14 5.91 -18.53
N GLU A 29 2.80 5.38 -17.37
CA GLU A 29 3.24 5.93 -16.09
C GLU A 29 4.72 5.70 -15.84
N ASN A 30 5.24 4.58 -16.32
CA ASN A 30 6.66 4.21 -16.32
C ASN A 30 7.34 4.40 -14.96
N PRO A 31 6.79 3.87 -13.84
CA PRO A 31 7.40 3.99 -12.53
C PRO A 31 8.71 3.20 -12.45
N ASP A 32 9.65 3.63 -11.62
CA ASP A 32 10.83 2.83 -11.30
C ASP A 32 10.48 1.61 -10.46
N ILE A 33 9.50 1.78 -9.54
CA ILE A 33 8.99 0.71 -8.69
C ILE A 33 7.45 0.81 -8.63
N LEU A 34 6.77 -0.29 -8.94
CA LEU A 34 5.32 -0.44 -8.80
C LEU A 34 5.02 -1.51 -7.76
N CYS A 35 4.25 -1.12 -6.74
CA CYS A 35 3.79 -1.97 -5.66
C CYS A 35 2.32 -2.27 -5.81
N LEU A 36 1.93 -3.55 -5.85
CA LEU A 36 0.54 -3.96 -5.98
C LEU A 36 0.06 -4.68 -4.72
N GLN A 37 -1.19 -4.45 -4.35
CA GLN A 37 -1.90 -5.17 -3.30
C GLN A 37 -3.15 -5.83 -3.88
N GLU A 38 -3.63 -6.85 -3.19
CA GLU A 38 -4.76 -7.70 -3.62
C GLU A 38 -4.58 -8.27 -5.03
N THR A 39 -3.42 -8.89 -5.29
CA THR A 39 -3.20 -9.58 -6.57
C THR A 39 -4.19 -10.72 -6.80
N LYS A 40 -4.65 -11.37 -5.71
CA LYS A 40 -5.67 -12.45 -5.71
C LYS A 40 -5.37 -13.57 -6.68
N ALA A 41 -4.10 -13.83 -6.92
CA ALA A 41 -3.63 -14.86 -7.83
C ALA A 41 -2.32 -15.47 -7.34
N TRP A 42 -2.15 -16.74 -7.56
CA TRP A 42 -0.86 -17.41 -7.48
C TRP A 42 -0.09 -17.18 -8.78
N LYS A 43 1.23 -17.18 -8.72
CA LYS A 43 2.09 -16.90 -9.87
C LYS A 43 1.81 -17.84 -11.04
N GLU A 44 1.54 -19.12 -10.76
CA GLU A 44 1.20 -20.12 -11.79
C GLU A 44 -0.15 -19.87 -12.48
N GLN A 45 -0.97 -18.94 -11.95
CA GLN A 45 -2.26 -18.55 -12.53
C GLN A 45 -2.16 -17.29 -13.40
N LEU A 46 -0.94 -16.73 -13.52
CA LEU A 46 -0.70 -15.49 -14.26
C LEU A 46 -0.17 -15.80 -15.65
N ASP A 47 -0.63 -15.03 -16.62
CA ASP A 47 -0.05 -15.03 -17.95
C ASP A 47 1.39 -14.48 -17.90
N ASP A 48 2.24 -14.94 -18.79
CA ASP A 48 3.63 -14.52 -18.89
C ASP A 48 3.77 -12.99 -19.02
N SER A 49 2.87 -12.35 -19.72
CA SER A 49 2.81 -10.88 -19.86
C SER A 49 2.61 -10.13 -18.54
N LEU A 50 2.09 -10.78 -17.49
CA LEU A 50 1.96 -10.19 -16.16
C LEU A 50 3.16 -10.49 -15.25
N ILE A 51 3.89 -11.57 -15.54
CA ILE A 51 5.09 -11.95 -14.81
C ILE A 51 6.30 -11.19 -15.35
N ASN A 52 6.41 -11.14 -16.68
CA ASN A 52 7.54 -10.59 -17.42
C ASN A 52 7.12 -9.32 -18.19
N ILE A 53 6.95 -8.21 -17.47
CA ILE A 53 6.75 -6.90 -18.09
C ILE A 53 8.12 -6.33 -18.46
N ASP A 54 8.27 -5.85 -19.70
CA ASP A 54 9.53 -5.29 -20.19
C ASP A 54 10.11 -4.24 -19.23
N GLU A 55 11.43 -4.28 -19.05
CA GLU A 55 12.19 -3.45 -18.11
C GLU A 55 11.99 -3.76 -16.62
N TYR A 56 11.03 -4.64 -16.23
CA TYR A 56 10.77 -4.93 -14.84
C TYR A 56 11.15 -6.35 -14.44
N THR A 57 11.71 -6.47 -13.23
CA THR A 57 11.76 -7.74 -12.49
C THR A 57 10.60 -7.75 -11.51
N SER A 58 9.85 -8.86 -11.46
CA SER A 58 8.69 -8.99 -10.61
C SER A 58 8.89 -9.95 -9.44
N TYR A 59 8.32 -9.62 -8.29
CA TYR A 59 8.33 -10.41 -7.07
C TYR A 59 6.91 -10.52 -6.51
N PHE A 60 6.42 -11.74 -6.28
CA PHE A 60 5.06 -12.01 -5.82
C PHE A 60 5.07 -12.68 -4.45
N SER A 61 4.23 -12.23 -3.54
CA SER A 61 3.89 -12.89 -2.29
C SER A 61 2.44 -13.34 -2.35
N GLU A 62 2.23 -14.63 -2.18
CA GLU A 62 0.95 -15.28 -2.39
C GLU A 62 0.37 -15.75 -1.06
N ALA A 63 -0.95 -15.66 -0.92
CA ALA A 63 -1.63 -16.25 0.21
C ALA A 63 -1.73 -17.77 0.06
N SER A 64 -1.68 -18.50 1.17
CA SER A 64 -1.95 -19.96 1.19
C SER A 64 -3.35 -20.28 0.62
N ARG A 65 -4.31 -19.35 0.76
CA ARG A 65 -5.65 -19.48 0.19
C ARG A 65 -5.70 -18.86 -1.21
N LYS A 66 -6.07 -19.66 -2.22
CA LYS A 66 -6.28 -19.19 -3.61
C LYS A 66 -7.31 -18.06 -3.71
N GLY A 67 -7.02 -17.07 -4.54
CA GLY A 67 -7.94 -15.97 -4.83
C GLY A 67 -8.12 -14.95 -3.69
N TYR A 68 -7.22 -14.94 -2.72
CA TYR A 68 -7.26 -14.10 -1.55
C TYR A 68 -5.95 -13.33 -1.38
N SER A 69 -6.02 -12.06 -0.93
CA SER A 69 -4.85 -11.22 -0.60
C SER A 69 -3.80 -11.19 -1.74
N GLY A 70 -2.53 -11.32 -1.40
CA GLY A 70 -1.41 -11.30 -2.34
C GLY A 70 -0.88 -9.90 -2.61
N THR A 71 0.44 -9.79 -2.67
CA THR A 71 1.15 -8.55 -3.00
C THR A 71 2.21 -8.80 -4.06
N ALA A 72 2.56 -7.77 -4.85
CA ALA A 72 3.63 -7.88 -5.83
C ALA A 72 4.43 -6.57 -5.93
N ILE A 73 5.71 -6.70 -6.29
CA ILE A 73 6.55 -5.57 -6.68
C ILE A 73 7.05 -5.83 -8.10
N TYR A 74 6.96 -4.82 -8.95
CA TYR A 74 7.66 -4.71 -10.22
C TYR A 74 8.70 -3.59 -10.08
N THR A 75 9.94 -3.86 -10.42
CA THR A 75 11.03 -2.92 -10.24
C THR A 75 12.04 -2.98 -11.39
N LYS A 76 12.50 -1.81 -11.85
CA LYS A 76 13.52 -1.71 -12.89
C LYS A 76 14.91 -2.05 -12.33
N GLU A 77 15.19 -1.61 -11.12
CA GLU A 77 16.45 -1.91 -10.43
C GLU A 77 16.25 -3.10 -9.47
N LYS A 78 17.07 -4.14 -9.63
CA LYS A 78 16.97 -5.33 -8.78
C LYS A 78 17.37 -4.99 -7.34
N PRO A 79 16.51 -5.32 -6.34
CA PRO A 79 16.86 -5.15 -4.94
C PRO A 79 17.98 -6.11 -4.52
N ILE A 80 18.72 -5.73 -3.48
CA ILE A 80 19.78 -6.54 -2.88
C ILE A 80 19.20 -7.80 -2.22
N GLU A 81 18.00 -7.68 -1.64
CA GLU A 81 17.33 -8.77 -0.90
C GLU A 81 15.82 -8.61 -1.02
N ILE A 82 15.11 -9.72 -1.11
CA ILE A 82 13.64 -9.80 -1.03
C ILE A 82 13.24 -10.68 0.14
N LYS A 83 12.23 -10.24 0.90
CA LYS A 83 11.55 -11.03 1.93
C LYS A 83 10.03 -10.98 1.72
N TYR A 84 9.36 -12.06 2.10
CA TYR A 84 7.91 -12.22 1.92
C TYR A 84 7.14 -12.28 3.25
N GLY A 85 7.69 -11.64 4.30
CA GLY A 85 7.08 -11.61 5.62
C GLY A 85 7.98 -10.94 6.65
N ILE A 86 7.47 -10.88 7.87
CA ILE A 86 8.15 -10.30 9.05
C ILE A 86 8.58 -11.36 10.07
N GLY A 87 8.51 -12.66 9.70
CA GLY A 87 8.86 -13.79 10.56
C GLY A 87 7.75 -14.19 11.53
N LYS A 88 6.49 -13.92 11.19
CA LYS A 88 5.31 -14.33 11.94
C LYS A 88 4.34 -15.08 11.03
N GLU A 89 4.33 -16.41 11.13
CA GLU A 89 3.57 -17.31 10.26
C GLU A 89 2.09 -16.92 10.15
N GLU A 90 1.47 -16.51 11.25
CA GLU A 90 0.07 -16.09 11.28
C GLU A 90 -0.24 -14.90 10.34
N PHE A 91 0.77 -14.07 10.03
CA PHE A 91 0.65 -12.92 9.12
C PHE A 91 1.27 -13.20 7.75
N ASP A 92 2.36 -13.96 7.73
CA ASP A 92 3.15 -14.19 6.53
C ASP A 92 2.43 -15.16 5.57
N SER A 93 1.62 -16.11 6.11
CA SER A 93 0.82 -17.05 5.31
C SER A 93 -0.30 -16.41 4.47
N GLU A 94 -0.65 -15.15 4.72
CA GLU A 94 -1.68 -14.44 3.95
C GLU A 94 -1.12 -13.65 2.74
N GLY A 95 0.21 -13.75 2.43
CA GLY A 95 0.81 -13.10 1.26
C GLY A 95 0.72 -11.57 1.28
N ARG A 96 0.86 -10.98 2.48
CA ARG A 96 0.62 -9.54 2.71
C ARG A 96 1.84 -8.66 2.54
N PHE A 97 3.03 -9.27 2.37
CA PHE A 97 4.30 -8.55 2.36
C PHE A 97 5.14 -8.90 1.14
N VAL A 98 5.64 -7.89 0.44
CA VAL A 98 6.90 -7.98 -0.30
C VAL A 98 7.81 -6.89 0.24
N ILE A 99 8.94 -7.28 0.82
CA ILE A 99 9.93 -6.36 1.39
C ILE A 99 11.16 -6.39 0.50
N ALA A 100 11.48 -5.26 -0.10
CA ALA A 100 12.60 -5.13 -1.02
C ALA A 100 13.67 -4.21 -0.41
N LYS A 101 14.91 -4.72 -0.25
CA LYS A 101 16.04 -3.96 0.25
C LYS A 101 16.85 -3.40 -0.93
N TYR A 102 16.95 -2.09 -0.98
CA TYR A 102 17.85 -1.37 -1.87
C TYR A 102 19.06 -0.82 -1.09
N PRO A 103 20.09 -0.30 -1.78
CA PRO A 103 21.25 0.28 -1.09
C PRO A 103 20.88 1.40 -0.11
N GLU A 104 19.93 2.26 -0.49
CA GLU A 104 19.59 3.49 0.21
C GLU A 104 18.40 3.36 1.16
N PHE A 105 17.49 2.39 0.93
CA PHE A 105 16.28 2.20 1.72
C PHE A 105 15.76 0.76 1.69
N ILE A 106 14.86 0.45 2.62
CA ILE A 106 14.07 -0.78 2.63
C ILE A 106 12.62 -0.39 2.29
N LEU A 107 12.09 -0.98 1.22
CA LEU A 107 10.70 -0.78 0.78
C LEU A 107 9.82 -1.92 1.31
N PHE A 108 8.74 -1.54 1.97
CA PHE A 108 7.67 -2.43 2.40
C PHE A 108 6.43 -2.20 1.54
N ASN A 109 6.10 -3.15 0.69
CA ASN A 109 4.81 -3.21 0.02
C ASN A 109 3.88 -4.10 0.85
N ILE A 110 2.78 -3.53 1.37
CA ILE A 110 1.95 -4.21 2.36
C ILE A 110 0.47 -4.09 2.02
N TYR A 111 -0.25 -5.20 2.19
CA TYR A 111 -1.71 -5.25 2.26
C TYR A 111 -2.16 -5.52 3.69
N PHE A 112 -2.54 -4.48 4.43
CA PHE A 112 -3.00 -4.61 5.80
C PHE A 112 -4.37 -5.29 5.87
N PRO A 113 -4.64 -6.07 6.93
CA PRO A 113 -5.92 -6.75 7.07
C PRO A 113 -7.11 -5.79 7.15
N ASN A 114 -8.23 -6.18 6.54
CA ASN A 114 -9.53 -5.53 6.77
C ASN A 114 -10.18 -6.11 8.04
N GLY A 115 -10.75 -5.24 8.88
CA GLY A 115 -11.39 -5.62 10.15
C GLY A 115 -12.91 -5.71 10.12
N LYS A 116 -13.57 -5.52 8.96
CA LYS A 116 -15.05 -5.37 8.89
C LYS A 116 -15.85 -6.64 9.15
N ALA A 117 -15.32 -7.82 8.87
CA ALA A 117 -16.14 -9.03 8.79
C ALA A 117 -16.63 -9.56 10.15
N ARG A 118 -15.77 -9.57 11.17
CA ARG A 118 -16.05 -10.13 12.52
C ARG A 118 -15.07 -9.52 13.53
N GLU A 119 -15.41 -9.65 14.82
CA GLU A 119 -14.55 -9.17 15.92
C GLU A 119 -13.14 -9.79 15.88
N GLU A 120 -13.06 -11.09 15.55
CA GLU A 120 -11.77 -11.79 15.43
C GLU A 120 -10.90 -11.17 14.31
N ARG A 121 -11.50 -10.70 13.20
CA ARG A 121 -10.74 -10.04 12.13
C ARG A 121 -10.25 -8.66 12.56
N LEU A 122 -11.01 -7.93 13.36
CA LEU A 122 -10.54 -6.67 13.93
C LEU A 122 -9.38 -6.92 14.90
N LYS A 123 -9.48 -7.91 15.77
CA LYS A 123 -8.39 -8.31 16.67
C LYS A 123 -7.14 -8.73 15.88
N TYR A 124 -7.32 -9.54 14.84
CA TYR A 124 -6.21 -9.93 13.95
C TYR A 124 -5.57 -8.71 13.30
N LYS A 125 -6.35 -7.75 12.79
CA LYS A 125 -5.86 -6.50 12.22
C LYS A 125 -5.04 -5.70 13.23
N MET A 126 -5.51 -5.56 14.47
CA MET A 126 -4.79 -4.81 15.50
C MET A 126 -3.50 -5.51 15.91
N ASN A 127 -3.49 -6.84 16.03
CA ASN A 127 -2.30 -7.62 16.29
C ASN A 127 -1.27 -7.49 15.15
N PHE A 128 -1.75 -7.51 13.89
CA PHE A 128 -0.91 -7.27 12.72
C PHE A 128 -0.27 -5.86 12.76
N TYR A 129 -1.04 -4.85 13.10
CA TYR A 129 -0.59 -3.47 13.24
C TYR A 129 0.55 -3.35 14.26
N GLU A 130 0.38 -3.91 15.45
CA GLU A 130 1.40 -3.86 16.50
C GLU A 130 2.66 -4.65 16.11
N ALA A 131 2.49 -5.84 15.53
CA ALA A 131 3.61 -6.65 15.07
C ALA A 131 4.43 -5.95 13.99
N PHE A 132 3.74 -5.35 13.01
CA PHE A 132 4.36 -4.59 11.94
C PHE A 132 5.08 -3.35 12.46
N GLN A 133 4.43 -2.55 13.31
CA GLN A 133 5.05 -1.36 13.91
C GLN A 133 6.33 -1.71 14.66
N ASN A 134 6.29 -2.74 15.51
CA ASN A 134 7.47 -3.18 16.26
C ASN A 134 8.61 -3.57 15.32
N TYR A 135 8.31 -4.29 14.23
CA TYR A 135 9.30 -4.72 13.25
C TYR A 135 9.98 -3.53 12.54
N VAL A 136 9.20 -2.57 12.05
CA VAL A 136 9.78 -1.44 11.30
C VAL A 136 10.42 -0.40 12.21
N VAL A 137 9.94 -0.22 13.45
CA VAL A 137 10.58 0.66 14.45
C VAL A 137 11.94 0.11 14.85
N ASP A 138 12.09 -1.21 15.04
CA ASP A 138 13.39 -1.83 15.30
C ASP A 138 14.38 -1.58 14.17
N LEU A 139 13.97 -1.75 12.91
CA LEU A 139 14.82 -1.45 11.76
C LEU A 139 15.20 0.04 11.68
N LYS A 140 14.23 0.94 11.92
CA LYS A 140 14.48 2.39 11.95
C LYS A 140 15.49 2.74 13.04
N ASN A 141 15.35 2.16 14.24
CA ASN A 141 16.26 2.40 15.37
C ASN A 141 17.68 1.86 15.10
N LYS A 142 17.81 0.88 14.20
CA LYS A 142 19.10 0.42 13.64
C LYS A 142 19.63 1.30 12.50
N GLY A 143 19.08 2.50 12.31
CA GLY A 143 19.53 3.48 11.32
C GLY A 143 19.12 3.14 9.88
N LYS A 144 18.12 2.28 9.66
CA LYS A 144 17.65 1.99 8.31
C LYS A 144 16.66 3.04 7.83
N ASN A 145 16.82 3.49 6.59
CA ASN A 145 15.82 4.29 5.89
C ASN A 145 14.67 3.37 5.44
N ILE A 146 13.44 3.77 5.70
CA ILE A 146 12.27 2.92 5.45
C ILE A 146 11.24 3.67 4.63
N ILE A 147 10.74 3.02 3.59
CA ILE A 147 9.58 3.42 2.80
C ILE A 147 8.53 2.30 2.94
N ILE A 148 7.31 2.67 3.28
CA ILE A 148 6.18 1.75 3.42
C ILE A 148 5.08 2.22 2.50
N CYS A 149 4.52 1.33 1.70
CA CYS A 149 3.36 1.65 0.87
C CYS A 149 2.32 0.54 0.91
N GLY A 150 1.11 0.90 0.61
CA GLY A 150 0.00 -0.02 0.40
C GLY A 150 -1.30 0.40 1.03
N ASP A 151 -2.25 -0.53 0.98
CA ASP A 151 -3.58 -0.38 1.55
C ASP A 151 -3.55 -0.70 3.06
N VAL A 152 -3.69 0.34 3.87
CA VAL A 152 -3.72 0.24 5.35
C VAL A 152 -5.11 -0.16 5.86
N ASN A 153 -6.13 -0.11 5.00
CA ASN A 153 -7.51 -0.38 5.37
C ASN A 153 -8.04 0.52 6.51
N THR A 154 -7.46 1.73 6.68
CA THR A 154 -7.88 2.69 7.71
C THR A 154 -7.67 4.12 7.23
N ALA A 155 -8.72 4.94 7.32
CA ALA A 155 -8.64 6.38 7.17
C ALA A 155 -8.21 7.01 8.51
N HIS A 156 -7.21 7.89 8.49
CA HIS A 156 -6.59 8.41 9.71
C HIS A 156 -7.42 9.48 10.40
N LYS A 157 -7.71 10.56 9.71
CA LYS A 157 -8.44 11.73 10.25
C LYS A 157 -9.78 11.92 9.53
N GLU A 158 -10.63 12.79 10.06
CA GLU A 158 -11.93 13.10 9.43
C GLU A 158 -11.79 13.62 8.00
N ILE A 159 -10.71 14.32 7.70
CA ILE A 159 -10.39 14.79 6.34
C ILE A 159 -10.14 13.64 5.35
N ASP A 160 -9.89 12.42 5.84
CA ASP A 160 -9.51 11.25 5.04
C ASP A 160 -10.72 10.41 4.59
N LEU A 161 -11.94 10.82 4.90
CA LEU A 161 -13.14 10.19 4.37
C LEU A 161 -14.32 11.15 4.24
N ALA A 162 -15.20 10.88 3.28
CA ALA A 162 -16.30 11.76 2.91
C ALA A 162 -17.40 11.90 3.99
N ARG A 163 -17.57 10.89 4.85
CA ARG A 163 -18.65 10.83 5.83
C ARG A 163 -18.14 10.33 7.19
N PRO A 164 -17.36 11.13 7.93
CA PRO A 164 -16.70 10.67 9.16
C PRO A 164 -17.70 10.30 10.26
N LYS A 165 -18.71 11.12 10.53
CA LYS A 165 -19.67 10.91 11.63
C LYS A 165 -20.40 9.57 11.55
N PRO A 166 -21.09 9.20 10.45
CA PRO A 166 -21.78 7.90 10.36
C PRO A 166 -20.81 6.71 10.32
N ASN A 167 -19.56 6.90 9.96
CA ASN A 167 -18.55 5.83 9.89
C ASN A 167 -17.68 5.70 11.15
N SER A 168 -17.90 6.50 12.20
CA SER A 168 -17.08 6.50 13.42
C SER A 168 -17.08 5.17 14.19
N LYS A 169 -18.06 4.30 13.93
CA LYS A 169 -18.17 2.94 14.50
C LYS A 169 -17.93 1.83 13.49
N VAL A 170 -17.40 2.16 12.31
CA VAL A 170 -17.12 1.20 11.22
C VAL A 170 -15.64 0.93 11.18
N SER A 171 -15.23 -0.36 11.09
CA SER A 171 -13.81 -0.71 10.91
C SER A 171 -13.25 -0.06 9.64
N GLY A 172 -12.03 0.45 9.76
CA GLY A 172 -11.41 1.36 8.82
C GLY A 172 -11.49 2.82 9.29
N PHE A 173 -12.30 3.13 10.34
CA PHE A 173 -12.34 4.45 10.97
C PHE A 173 -12.63 4.40 12.47
N LEU A 174 -12.48 3.23 13.11
CA LEU A 174 -12.61 3.10 14.55
C LEU A 174 -11.53 3.91 15.29
N PRO A 175 -11.84 4.46 16.49
CA PRO A 175 -10.84 5.19 17.28
C PRO A 175 -9.52 4.42 17.46
N LEU A 176 -9.58 3.14 17.83
CA LEU A 176 -8.38 2.32 18.06
C LEU A 176 -7.51 2.13 16.79
N GLU A 177 -8.11 2.06 15.59
CA GLU A 177 -7.38 1.96 14.33
C GLU A 177 -6.69 3.28 13.99
N ARG A 178 -7.37 4.41 14.23
CA ARG A 178 -6.85 5.76 14.02
C ARG A 178 -5.73 6.10 15.02
N GLU A 179 -5.91 5.74 16.29
CA GLU A 179 -4.89 5.89 17.34
C GLU A 179 -3.61 5.11 17.00
N TRP A 180 -3.75 3.93 16.37
CA TRP A 180 -2.57 3.23 15.90
C TRP A 180 -1.78 4.06 14.88
N ILE A 181 -2.45 4.69 13.90
CA ILE A 181 -1.76 5.57 12.94
C ILE A 181 -1.12 6.77 13.67
N ASP A 182 -1.79 7.36 14.67
CA ASP A 182 -1.20 8.43 15.49
C ASP A 182 0.10 7.97 16.18
N ARG A 183 0.09 6.79 16.82
CA ARG A 183 1.28 6.19 17.46
C ARG A 183 2.37 5.86 16.44
N PHE A 184 1.98 5.35 15.28
CA PHE A 184 2.91 5.01 14.20
C PHE A 184 3.65 6.26 13.69
N LEU A 185 2.95 7.36 13.46
CA LEU A 185 3.55 8.63 13.09
C LEU A 185 4.44 9.20 14.21
N ALA A 186 3.98 9.13 15.47
CA ALA A 186 4.77 9.54 16.63
C ALA A 186 6.04 8.69 16.81
N ALA A 187 6.08 7.46 16.32
CA ALA A 187 7.27 6.61 16.29
C ALA A 187 8.34 7.04 15.26
N GLY A 188 8.13 8.17 14.55
CA GLY A 188 9.08 8.77 13.61
C GLY A 188 8.86 8.35 12.16
N PHE A 189 7.61 8.11 11.80
CA PHE A 189 7.17 7.95 10.41
C PHE A 189 6.34 9.16 9.96
N ILE A 190 6.26 9.37 8.64
CA ILE A 190 5.59 10.52 8.02
C ILE A 190 4.61 10.01 6.97
N ASP A 191 3.38 10.52 6.99
CA ASP A 191 2.42 10.41 5.88
C ASP A 191 2.85 11.38 4.77
N THR A 192 3.37 10.85 3.68
CA THR A 192 3.97 11.66 2.61
C THR A 192 2.94 12.55 1.92
N LEU A 193 1.70 12.09 1.70
CA LEU A 193 0.68 12.92 1.07
C LEU A 193 0.41 14.17 1.89
N ARG A 194 0.33 14.05 3.20
CA ARG A 194 0.04 15.16 4.11
C ARG A 194 1.21 16.13 4.30
N MET A 195 2.42 15.78 3.81
CA MET A 195 3.51 16.75 3.68
C MET A 195 3.23 17.80 2.59
N PHE A 196 2.55 17.42 1.52
CA PHE A 196 2.35 18.27 0.33
C PHE A 196 0.92 18.75 0.17
N ASN A 197 -0.05 18.02 0.71
CA ASN A 197 -1.45 18.30 0.45
C ASN A 197 -2.36 18.06 1.65
N ASN A 198 -2.86 19.13 2.23
CA ASN A 198 -3.79 19.13 3.36
C ASN A 198 -5.24 19.45 2.95
N LYS A 199 -5.56 19.36 1.65
CA LYS A 199 -6.93 19.58 1.16
C LYS A 199 -7.82 18.40 1.53
N PRO A 200 -9.12 18.63 1.79
CA PRO A 200 -10.12 17.57 1.90
C PRO A 200 -10.41 16.91 0.55
N GLU A 201 -11.24 15.88 0.57
CA GLU A 201 -11.79 15.21 -0.61
C GLU A 201 -10.74 14.52 -1.49
N ILE A 202 -9.58 14.22 -0.94
CA ILE A 202 -8.56 13.39 -1.57
C ILE A 202 -8.72 11.98 -1.01
N TYR A 203 -9.27 11.10 -1.84
CA TYR A 203 -9.55 9.72 -1.48
C TYR A 203 -8.80 8.76 -2.40
N THR A 204 -8.68 7.50 -1.95
CA THR A 204 -7.99 6.45 -2.69
C THR A 204 -8.86 5.22 -2.94
N TRP A 205 -9.96 5.09 -2.21
CA TRP A 205 -10.92 3.99 -2.32
C TRP A 205 -12.37 4.49 -2.35
N TRP A 206 -13.22 3.83 -3.16
CA TRP A 206 -14.64 4.11 -3.29
C TRP A 206 -15.45 2.82 -3.40
N ASP A 207 -16.57 2.73 -2.69
CA ASP A 207 -17.47 1.59 -2.80
C ASP A 207 -18.05 1.47 -4.22
N MET A 208 -17.77 0.33 -4.87
CA MET A 208 -18.20 0.07 -6.25
C MET A 208 -19.70 -0.18 -6.35
N ILE A 209 -20.32 -0.83 -5.34
CA ILE A 209 -21.72 -1.21 -5.39
C ILE A 209 -22.62 0.03 -5.47
N SER A 210 -22.30 1.04 -4.67
CA SER A 210 -23.05 2.31 -4.64
C SER A 210 -22.57 3.34 -5.67
N ARG A 211 -21.61 2.99 -6.55
CA ARG A 211 -20.96 3.90 -7.51
C ARG A 211 -20.44 5.18 -6.83
N ALA A 212 -19.86 5.02 -5.66
CA ALA A 212 -19.47 6.13 -4.80
C ALA A 212 -18.42 7.04 -5.43
N ARG A 213 -17.60 6.52 -6.37
CA ARG A 213 -16.54 7.27 -7.05
C ARG A 213 -17.09 8.41 -7.91
N GLU A 214 -18.22 8.23 -8.58
CA GLU A 214 -18.88 9.26 -9.40
C GLU A 214 -19.28 10.52 -8.59
N ARG A 215 -19.49 10.35 -7.28
CA ARG A 215 -19.88 11.39 -6.33
C ARG A 215 -18.75 11.78 -5.38
N ASN A 216 -17.57 11.24 -5.58
CA ASN A 216 -16.39 11.33 -4.71
C ASN A 216 -16.71 11.04 -3.22
N VAL A 217 -17.56 10.05 -2.95
CA VAL A 217 -17.84 9.58 -1.57
C VAL A 217 -16.84 8.47 -1.23
N GLY A 218 -15.61 8.85 -0.92
CA GLY A 218 -14.49 7.93 -0.78
C GLY A 218 -13.80 7.98 0.58
N TRP A 219 -12.77 7.15 0.69
CA TRP A 219 -11.89 7.02 1.83
C TRP A 219 -10.44 7.06 1.34
N ARG A 220 -9.54 7.71 2.08
CA ARG A 220 -8.10 7.60 1.88
C ARG A 220 -7.58 6.53 2.83
N ILE A 221 -7.32 5.36 2.30
CA ILE A 221 -6.86 4.19 3.05
C ILE A 221 -5.55 3.61 2.52
N ASP A 222 -5.06 4.12 1.39
CA ASP A 222 -3.76 3.80 0.81
C ASP A 222 -2.76 4.90 1.16
N TYR A 223 -1.55 4.50 1.55
CA TYR A 223 -0.54 5.43 2.06
C TYR A 223 0.85 5.11 1.49
N PHE A 224 1.67 6.16 1.45
CA PHE A 224 3.12 6.07 1.57
C PHE A 224 3.54 6.66 2.90
N PHE A 225 4.16 5.84 3.76
CA PHE A 225 4.85 6.31 4.95
C PHE A 225 6.35 6.19 4.74
N ILE A 226 7.11 7.14 5.27
CA ILE A 226 8.57 7.13 5.25
C ILE A 226 9.13 7.34 6.64
N SER A 227 10.33 6.83 6.92
CA SER A 227 11.09 7.24 8.11
C SER A 227 11.46 8.72 8.02
N GLU A 228 11.51 9.42 9.14
CA GLU A 228 11.85 10.86 9.24
C GLU A 228 13.17 11.21 8.53
N SER A 229 14.14 10.29 8.52
CA SER A 229 15.43 10.44 7.84
C SER A 229 15.31 10.74 6.33
N LEU A 230 14.23 10.27 5.69
CA LEU A 230 13.97 10.47 4.27
C LEU A 230 13.16 11.73 3.95
N ARG A 231 12.71 12.51 4.95
CA ARG A 231 11.84 13.69 4.75
C ARG A 231 12.34 14.63 3.66
N LYS A 232 13.63 14.95 3.69
CA LYS A 232 14.25 15.90 2.75
C LYS A 232 14.44 15.34 1.35
N ASN A 233 14.31 14.03 1.21
CA ASN A 233 14.49 13.33 -0.07
C ASN A 233 13.19 13.27 -0.88
N ILE A 234 12.02 13.34 -0.23
CA ILE A 234 10.72 13.33 -0.92
C ILE A 234 10.51 14.66 -1.62
N THR A 235 10.28 14.60 -2.92
CA THR A 235 10.06 15.78 -3.77
C THR A 235 8.60 15.96 -4.18
N ASN A 236 7.81 14.86 -4.17
CA ASN A 236 6.39 14.89 -4.51
C ASN A 236 5.65 13.71 -3.87
N ALA A 237 4.34 13.90 -3.58
CA ALA A 237 3.42 12.84 -3.20
C ALA A 237 2.03 13.16 -3.74
N TYR A 238 1.37 12.17 -4.38
CA TYR A 238 0.13 12.40 -5.13
C TYR A 238 -0.77 11.17 -5.19
N THR A 239 -2.00 11.38 -5.62
CA THR A 239 -2.96 10.32 -5.96
C THR A 239 -3.31 10.43 -7.44
N LEU A 240 -3.73 9.32 -8.07
CA LEU A 240 -4.14 9.25 -9.47
C LEU A 240 -5.64 8.88 -9.59
N PRO A 241 -6.55 9.75 -9.15
CA PRO A 241 -7.98 9.40 -9.03
C PRO A 241 -8.68 9.13 -10.37
N ASN A 242 -8.07 9.51 -11.49
CA ASN A 242 -8.62 9.26 -12.83
C ASN A 242 -8.22 7.88 -13.41
N VAL A 243 -7.33 7.14 -12.74
CA VAL A 243 -6.97 5.78 -13.14
C VAL A 243 -8.07 4.83 -12.69
N MET A 244 -8.73 4.22 -13.67
CA MET A 244 -9.90 3.35 -13.46
C MET A 244 -9.48 1.88 -13.49
N GLY A 245 -10.41 1.00 -13.12
CA GLY A 245 -10.23 -0.46 -13.22
C GLY A 245 -10.27 -1.18 -11.88
N SER A 246 -9.88 -0.55 -10.79
CA SER A 246 -10.03 -1.00 -9.41
C SER A 246 -10.97 -0.05 -8.63
N ASP A 247 -11.47 -0.49 -7.49
CA ASP A 247 -12.14 0.36 -6.49
C ASP A 247 -11.18 1.28 -5.74
N HIS A 248 -9.86 1.03 -5.87
CA HIS A 248 -8.81 1.95 -5.46
C HIS A 248 -8.22 2.70 -6.65
N CYS A 249 -7.62 3.87 -6.42
CA CYS A 249 -6.74 4.53 -7.36
C CYS A 249 -5.27 4.36 -6.94
N PRO A 250 -4.32 4.45 -7.89
CA PRO A 250 -2.91 4.47 -7.55
C PRO A 250 -2.54 5.71 -6.73
N ILE A 251 -1.54 5.56 -5.88
CA ILE A 251 -0.85 6.65 -5.19
C ILE A 251 0.63 6.62 -5.54
N GLY A 252 1.31 7.76 -5.50
CA GLY A 252 2.71 7.84 -5.88
C GLY A 252 3.52 8.79 -5.02
N ILE A 253 4.83 8.53 -4.97
CA ILE A 253 5.85 9.46 -4.47
C ILE A 253 7.00 9.58 -5.46
N GLU A 254 7.68 10.71 -5.42
CA GLU A 254 8.97 10.91 -6.06
C GLU A 254 10.02 11.20 -4.99
N ILE A 255 11.15 10.50 -5.07
CA ILE A 255 12.23 10.59 -4.09
C ILE A 255 13.56 10.79 -4.79
N LYS A 256 14.42 11.64 -4.25
CA LYS A 256 15.83 11.83 -4.67
C LYS A 256 16.76 11.10 -3.71
N ILE A 257 17.52 10.15 -4.22
CA ILE A 257 18.51 9.35 -3.48
C ILE A 257 19.84 9.29 -4.20
#